data_65aa57c40aab32ff77cee2597b43297a
#
_entry.id   65aa57c40aab32ff77cee2597b43297a
#
_cell.length_a   1.000
_cell.length_b   1.000
_cell.length_c   1.000
_cell.angle_alpha   90.00
_cell.angle_beta   90.00
_cell.angle_gamma   90.00
#
_symmetry.space_group_name_H-M   'P 1'
#
loop_
_entity.id
_entity.type
_entity.pdbx_description
1 polymer ?
#
loop_
_entity_poly.entity_id
_entity_poly.type
_entity_poly.pdbx_seq_one_letter_code
_entity_poly.pdbx_strand_id
1 'polypeptide(L)'
;MRQNSFRFVCLLFGLSFLGGEMKAQQKSAHETGLRSKSTSELAELEQVITKVNYDESKVPVYTLPDVLTLTNGRKVTTKKEWVEKRRPELLRLFETQIYGKAPVRSKDLHFRLLNEDREALGGLATRKEVAVYLTKDEKHYLTVLMYLPNRRKGTVPMFFGINFKGNHAIHPDEGITFPSEERMIAYGRKRMFPRGSAASRWPVEMLMEHGYGLATFYRGDIDPDFDD
;
A
#
# COMPACT_ATOMS: atom_id res chain seq x y z
N MET A 1 51.63 -11.16 -16.04
CA MET A 1 50.57 -11.14 -17.02
C MET A 1 49.92 -12.52 -17.07
N ARG A 2 48.80 -12.72 -16.41
CA ARG A 2 47.96 -13.92 -16.54
C ARG A 2 46.51 -13.41 -16.59
N GLN A 3 45.93 -13.52 -17.76
CA GLN A 3 44.49 -13.33 -18.02
C GLN A 3 43.69 -14.51 -17.43
N ASN A 4 42.82 -14.23 -16.51
CA ASN A 4 41.80 -15.18 -16.07
C ASN A 4 40.50 -14.89 -16.83
N SER A 5 40.21 -15.75 -17.80
CA SER A 5 38.91 -15.80 -18.48
C SER A 5 37.86 -16.41 -17.57
N PHE A 6 36.91 -15.63 -17.09
CA PHE A 6 35.69 -16.15 -16.45
C PHE A 6 34.72 -16.59 -17.54
N ARG A 7 34.51 -17.90 -17.65
CA ARG A 7 33.45 -18.50 -18.47
C ARG A 7 32.13 -18.40 -17.71
N PHE A 8 31.22 -17.59 -18.25
CA PHE A 8 29.82 -17.64 -17.85
C PHE A 8 29.20 -18.93 -18.41
N VAL A 9 28.83 -19.87 -17.55
CA VAL A 9 27.96 -20.99 -17.90
C VAL A 9 26.54 -20.53 -17.60
N CYS A 10 25.78 -20.18 -18.65
CA CYS A 10 24.33 -20.00 -18.55
C CYS A 10 23.68 -21.37 -18.36
N LEU A 11 23.22 -21.67 -17.16
CA LEU A 11 22.31 -22.78 -16.88
C LEU A 11 20.88 -22.31 -17.24
N LEU A 12 20.49 -22.61 -18.48
CA LEU A 12 19.10 -22.56 -18.96
C LEU A 12 18.37 -23.83 -18.51
N PHE A 13 18.01 -23.91 -17.22
CA PHE A 13 17.02 -24.89 -16.75
C PHE A 13 16.33 -24.29 -15.51
N GLY A 14 15.07 -23.87 -15.64
CA GLY A 14 14.26 -23.50 -14.50
C GLY A 14 13.09 -22.51 -14.69
N LEU A 15 12.82 -22.04 -15.91
CA LEU A 15 11.74 -21.06 -16.13
C LEU A 15 10.37 -21.66 -16.48
N SER A 16 10.25 -22.97 -16.67
CA SER A 16 8.96 -23.61 -17.01
C SER A 16 8.10 -24.01 -15.81
N PHE A 17 8.65 -24.08 -14.59
CA PHE A 17 7.88 -24.50 -13.41
C PHE A 17 7.21 -23.36 -12.65
N LEU A 18 7.77 -22.15 -12.66
CA LEU A 18 7.21 -21.01 -11.93
C LEU A 18 5.93 -20.42 -12.56
N GLY A 19 5.76 -20.58 -13.87
CA GLY A 19 4.56 -20.10 -14.57
C GLY A 19 3.31 -20.96 -14.32
N GLY A 20 3.50 -22.24 -14.02
CA GLY A 20 2.41 -23.17 -13.72
C GLY A 20 1.84 -22.98 -12.31
N GLU A 21 2.69 -22.80 -11.33
CA GLU A 21 2.27 -22.59 -9.92
C GLU A 21 1.62 -21.22 -9.70
N MET A 22 2.10 -20.16 -10.35
CA MET A 22 1.44 -18.85 -10.28
C MET A 22 0.05 -18.86 -10.91
N LYS A 23 -0.14 -19.54 -12.04
CA LYS A 23 -1.47 -19.68 -12.67
C LYS A 23 -2.40 -20.57 -11.84
N ALA A 24 -1.89 -21.63 -11.21
CA ALA A 24 -2.66 -22.50 -10.33
C ALA A 24 -3.07 -21.77 -9.03
N GLN A 25 -2.19 -20.95 -8.45
CA GLN A 25 -2.49 -20.16 -7.26
C GLN A 25 -3.49 -19.03 -7.56
N GLN A 26 -3.38 -18.36 -8.70
CA GLN A 26 -4.37 -17.38 -9.15
C GLN A 26 -5.74 -18.01 -9.43
N LYS A 27 -5.76 -19.18 -10.06
CA LYS A 27 -7.00 -19.92 -10.33
C LYS A 27 -7.66 -20.39 -9.04
N SER A 28 -6.89 -20.92 -8.08
CA SER A 28 -7.38 -21.33 -6.76
C SER A 28 -7.92 -20.17 -5.94
N ALA A 29 -7.25 -19.02 -5.93
CA ALA A 29 -7.71 -17.83 -5.23
C ALA A 29 -8.99 -17.25 -5.84
N HIS A 30 -9.12 -17.30 -7.16
CA HIS A 30 -10.32 -16.88 -7.87
C HIS A 30 -11.49 -17.85 -7.61
N GLU A 31 -11.25 -19.16 -7.64
CA GLU A 31 -12.29 -20.16 -7.34
C GLU A 31 -12.76 -20.12 -5.88
N THR A 32 -11.87 -19.83 -4.92
CA THR A 32 -12.23 -19.71 -3.50
C THR A 32 -13.05 -18.44 -3.23
N GLY A 33 -12.75 -17.33 -3.91
CA GLY A 33 -13.52 -16.09 -3.83
C GLY A 33 -14.91 -16.20 -4.45
N LEU A 34 -15.07 -17.01 -5.50
CA LEU A 34 -16.34 -17.25 -6.18
C LEU A 34 -17.29 -18.16 -5.37
N ARG A 35 -16.76 -19.12 -4.61
CA ARG A 35 -17.58 -20.04 -3.80
C ARG A 35 -18.35 -19.38 -2.65
N SER A 36 -17.98 -18.18 -2.26
CA SER A 36 -18.64 -17.45 -1.16
C SER A 36 -19.76 -16.51 -1.62
N LYS A 37 -19.97 -16.37 -2.94
CA LYS A 37 -20.98 -15.47 -3.51
C LYS A 37 -22.24 -16.20 -3.90
N SER A 38 -23.38 -15.52 -3.82
CA SER A 38 -24.65 -16.06 -4.29
C SER A 38 -24.65 -16.23 -5.81
N THR A 39 -25.51 -17.08 -6.33
CA THR A 39 -25.62 -17.34 -7.78
C THR A 39 -25.93 -16.06 -8.57
N SER A 40 -26.71 -15.13 -7.99
CA SER A 40 -27.04 -13.83 -8.58
C SER A 40 -25.82 -12.90 -8.63
N GLU A 41 -25.03 -12.83 -7.55
CA GLU A 41 -23.79 -12.04 -7.51
C GLU A 41 -22.72 -12.57 -8.47
N LEU A 42 -22.70 -13.89 -8.70
CA LEU A 42 -21.83 -14.51 -9.68
C LEU A 42 -22.25 -14.14 -11.11
N ALA A 43 -23.53 -14.17 -11.41
CA ALA A 43 -24.07 -13.79 -12.72
C ALA A 43 -23.82 -12.29 -13.03
N GLU A 44 -23.98 -11.42 -12.03
CA GLU A 44 -23.65 -9.99 -12.18
C GLU A 44 -22.14 -9.78 -12.40
N LEU A 45 -21.29 -10.51 -11.66
CA LEU A 45 -19.84 -10.45 -11.82
C LEU A 45 -19.40 -10.94 -13.20
N GLU A 46 -19.99 -12.04 -13.69
CA GLU A 46 -19.74 -12.55 -15.04
C GLU A 46 -20.15 -11.54 -16.12
N GLN A 47 -21.27 -10.86 -15.95
CA GLN A 47 -21.69 -9.79 -16.86
C GLN A 47 -20.73 -8.59 -16.85
N VAL A 48 -20.17 -8.24 -15.71
CA VAL A 48 -19.17 -7.17 -15.61
C VAL A 48 -17.86 -7.60 -16.23
N ILE A 49 -17.39 -8.83 -15.94
CA ILE A 49 -16.12 -9.36 -16.47
C ILE A 49 -16.18 -9.51 -18.00
N THR A 50 -17.31 -9.92 -18.56
CA THR A 50 -17.47 -10.03 -20.02
C THR A 50 -17.51 -8.69 -20.74
N LYS A 51 -17.77 -7.58 -20.03
CA LYS A 51 -17.72 -6.22 -20.58
C LYS A 51 -16.33 -5.60 -20.50
N VAL A 52 -15.41 -6.17 -19.71
CA VAL A 52 -14.04 -5.64 -19.58
C VAL A 52 -13.24 -6.02 -20.83
N ASN A 53 -12.65 -5.02 -21.47
CA ASN A 53 -11.76 -5.25 -22.59
C ASN A 53 -10.36 -5.63 -22.12
N TYR A 54 -9.96 -6.88 -22.37
CA TYR A 54 -8.60 -7.38 -22.12
C TYR A 54 -7.75 -7.47 -23.40
N ASP A 55 -8.29 -7.03 -24.52
CA ASP A 55 -7.63 -7.05 -25.81
C ASP A 55 -7.06 -5.67 -26.13
N GLU A 56 -5.75 -5.53 -25.99
CA GLU A 56 -5.04 -4.26 -26.20
C GLU A 56 -5.26 -3.72 -27.60
N SER A 57 -5.48 -4.59 -28.61
CA SER A 57 -5.71 -4.17 -30.00
C SER A 57 -7.02 -3.40 -30.18
N LYS A 58 -7.97 -3.52 -29.24
CA LYS A 58 -9.25 -2.81 -29.22
C LYS A 58 -9.18 -1.48 -28.48
N VAL A 59 -8.03 -1.14 -27.87
CA VAL A 59 -7.85 0.16 -27.24
C VAL A 59 -7.70 1.21 -28.33
N PRO A 60 -8.50 2.30 -28.31
CA PRO A 60 -8.37 3.36 -29.29
C PRO A 60 -6.98 3.99 -29.27
N VAL A 61 -6.46 4.33 -30.43
CA VAL A 61 -5.22 5.11 -30.52
C VAL A 61 -5.46 6.49 -29.90
N TYR A 62 -4.67 6.85 -28.92
CA TYR A 62 -4.75 8.13 -28.24
C TYR A 62 -3.38 8.80 -28.17
N THR A 63 -3.37 10.12 -28.10
CA THR A 63 -2.15 10.91 -27.92
C THR A 63 -2.09 11.46 -26.51
N LEU A 64 -1.02 11.14 -25.79
CA LEU A 64 -0.79 11.71 -24.46
C LEU A 64 -0.45 13.21 -24.57
N PRO A 65 -0.99 14.03 -23.65
CA PRO A 65 -0.57 15.43 -23.57
C PRO A 65 0.94 15.53 -23.32
N ASP A 66 1.60 16.44 -24.04
CA ASP A 66 3.02 16.69 -23.84
C ASP A 66 3.28 17.29 -22.45
N VAL A 67 4.00 16.54 -21.61
CA VAL A 67 4.33 16.93 -20.24
C VAL A 67 5.17 18.21 -20.18
N LEU A 68 5.97 18.49 -21.20
CA LEU A 68 6.82 19.68 -21.31
C LEU A 68 6.17 20.85 -22.08
N THR A 69 4.85 20.86 -22.19
CA THR A 69 4.10 21.97 -22.77
C THR A 69 3.19 22.59 -21.70
N LEU A 70 3.33 23.90 -21.49
CA LEU A 70 2.46 24.67 -20.59
C LEU A 70 1.02 24.70 -21.14
N THR A 71 0.05 24.99 -20.30
CA THR A 71 -1.37 25.10 -20.69
C THR A 71 -1.60 26.14 -21.78
N ASN A 72 -0.72 27.19 -21.87
CA ASN A 72 -0.76 28.20 -22.94
C ASN A 72 -0.06 27.78 -24.24
N GLY A 73 0.35 26.51 -24.37
CA GLY A 73 1.00 25.96 -25.54
C GLY A 73 2.53 26.18 -25.63
N ARG A 74 3.12 26.96 -24.71
CA ARG A 74 4.56 27.24 -24.74
C ARG A 74 5.35 26.03 -24.25
N LYS A 75 6.44 25.68 -24.96
CA LYS A 75 7.35 24.60 -24.57
C LYS A 75 8.19 24.98 -23.35
N VAL A 76 8.40 24.00 -22.48
CA VAL A 76 9.33 24.05 -21.36
C VAL A 76 10.67 23.52 -21.85
N THR A 77 11.69 24.37 -21.83
CA THR A 77 13.01 24.04 -22.37
C THR A 77 14.11 23.99 -21.32
N THR A 78 13.83 24.44 -20.08
CA THR A 78 14.81 24.49 -19.00
C THR A 78 14.28 23.85 -17.72
N LYS A 79 15.20 23.34 -16.89
CA LYS A 79 14.89 22.85 -15.54
C LYS A 79 14.18 23.92 -14.69
N LYS A 80 14.60 25.18 -14.83
CA LYS A 80 14.01 26.30 -14.09
C LYS A 80 12.54 26.49 -14.46
N GLU A 81 12.23 26.51 -15.76
CA GLU A 81 10.83 26.60 -16.21
C GLU A 81 9.96 25.44 -15.78
N TRP A 82 10.54 24.21 -15.74
CA TRP A 82 9.85 23.05 -15.19
C TRP A 82 9.49 23.27 -13.72
N VAL A 83 10.47 23.61 -12.89
CA VAL A 83 10.27 23.72 -11.43
C VAL A 83 9.35 24.89 -11.07
N GLU A 84 9.51 26.05 -11.74
CA GLU A 84 8.81 27.28 -11.38
C GLU A 84 7.44 27.43 -12.07
N LYS A 85 7.22 26.77 -13.21
CA LYS A 85 5.99 26.96 -14.00
C LYS A 85 5.24 25.65 -14.21
N ARG A 86 5.81 24.68 -14.94
CA ARG A 86 5.07 23.50 -15.37
C ARG A 86 4.69 22.58 -14.22
N ARG A 87 5.61 22.30 -13.33
CA ARG A 87 5.33 21.46 -12.16
C ARG A 87 4.20 22.03 -11.28
N PRO A 88 4.18 23.30 -10.89
CA PRO A 88 3.05 23.89 -10.18
C PRO A 88 1.73 23.86 -10.96
N GLU A 89 1.77 24.05 -12.28
CA GLU A 89 0.59 23.98 -13.15
C GLU A 89 -0.01 22.56 -13.14
N LEU A 90 0.83 21.52 -13.27
CA LEU A 90 0.39 20.13 -13.20
C LEU A 90 -0.15 19.77 -11.81
N LEU A 91 0.54 20.17 -10.74
CA LEU A 91 0.05 19.93 -9.37
C LEU A 91 -1.34 20.54 -9.18
N ARG A 92 -1.55 21.78 -9.62
CA ARG A 92 -2.86 22.42 -9.54
C ARG A 92 -3.92 21.67 -10.34
N LEU A 93 -3.57 21.13 -11.52
CA LEU A 93 -4.47 20.33 -12.32
C LEU A 93 -4.93 19.08 -11.55
N PHE A 94 -3.99 18.35 -10.97
CA PHE A 94 -4.30 17.17 -10.16
C PHE A 94 -5.09 17.51 -8.90
N GLU A 95 -4.75 18.60 -8.21
CA GLU A 95 -5.49 19.07 -7.04
C GLU A 95 -6.93 19.48 -7.37
N THR A 96 -7.17 20.06 -8.54
CA THR A 96 -8.51 20.58 -8.87
C THR A 96 -9.40 19.57 -9.58
N GLN A 97 -8.83 18.60 -10.28
CA GLN A 97 -9.59 17.68 -11.14
C GLN A 97 -9.63 16.25 -10.63
N ILE A 98 -8.70 15.83 -9.78
CA ILE A 98 -8.56 14.41 -9.43
C ILE A 98 -8.56 14.18 -7.91
N TYR A 99 -7.62 14.76 -7.18
CA TYR A 99 -7.35 14.37 -5.79
C TYR A 99 -7.89 15.35 -4.74
N GLY A 100 -8.32 16.56 -5.13
CA GLY A 100 -8.57 17.62 -4.17
C GLY A 100 -7.27 18.24 -3.63
N LYS A 101 -7.40 19.33 -2.88
CA LYS A 101 -6.26 19.95 -2.21
C LYS A 101 -6.03 19.29 -0.86
N ALA A 102 -4.77 19.00 -0.55
CA ALA A 102 -4.41 18.56 0.79
C ALA A 102 -4.84 19.63 1.82
N PRO A 103 -5.53 19.21 2.89
CA PRO A 103 -5.93 20.16 3.94
C PRO A 103 -4.70 20.73 4.63
N VAL A 104 -4.86 21.92 5.21
CA VAL A 104 -3.82 22.51 6.06
C VAL A 104 -3.65 21.61 7.28
N ARG A 105 -2.39 21.43 7.72
CA ARG A 105 -2.09 20.66 8.93
C ARG A 105 -2.93 21.18 10.10
N SER A 106 -3.66 20.28 10.74
CA SER A 106 -4.43 20.60 11.94
C SER A 106 -3.52 21.13 13.05
N LYS A 107 -3.93 22.20 13.71
CA LYS A 107 -3.25 22.72 14.91
C LYS A 107 -3.42 21.79 16.12
N ASP A 108 -4.45 20.96 16.08
CA ASP A 108 -4.81 20.02 17.14
C ASP A 108 -4.18 18.65 16.96
N LEU A 109 -3.36 18.48 15.90
CA LEU A 109 -2.65 17.24 15.64
C LEU A 109 -1.75 16.85 16.81
N HIS A 110 -2.03 15.72 17.44
CA HIS A 110 -1.24 15.19 18.54
C HIS A 110 -1.15 13.65 18.47
N PHE A 111 -0.27 13.08 19.27
CA PHE A 111 0.09 11.67 19.21
C PHE A 111 0.09 11.06 20.61
N ARG A 112 -0.33 9.79 20.70
CA ARG A 112 -0.23 9.00 21.92
C ARG A 112 0.32 7.61 21.61
N LEU A 113 1.38 7.21 22.31
CA LEU A 113 1.87 5.84 22.25
C LEU A 113 0.83 4.92 22.91
N LEU A 114 0.35 3.95 22.16
CA LEU A 114 -0.63 2.95 22.61
C LEU A 114 0.07 1.69 23.13
N ASN A 115 1.08 1.22 22.38
CA ASN A 115 1.80 -0.01 22.69
C ASN A 115 3.25 0.11 22.17
N GLU A 116 4.18 -0.47 22.92
CA GLU A 116 5.59 -0.61 22.53
C GLU A 116 6.11 -1.97 23.00
N ASP A 117 6.77 -2.67 22.08
CA ASP A 117 7.52 -3.89 22.36
C ASP A 117 8.90 -3.76 21.69
N ARG A 118 9.95 -3.75 22.50
CA ARG A 118 11.34 -3.59 22.03
C ARG A 118 11.98 -4.89 21.60
N GLU A 119 11.36 -6.02 21.91
CA GLU A 119 11.83 -7.36 21.58
C GLU A 119 10.94 -8.04 20.52
N ALA A 120 10.15 -7.26 19.80
CA ALA A 120 9.28 -7.77 18.74
C ALA A 120 10.10 -8.54 17.69
N LEU A 121 9.47 -9.56 17.11
CA LEU A 121 10.09 -10.45 16.09
C LEU A 121 11.39 -11.10 16.61
N GLY A 122 11.39 -11.55 17.89
CA GLY A 122 12.55 -12.19 18.50
C GLY A 122 13.73 -11.25 18.70
N GLY A 123 13.48 -9.96 18.98
CA GLY A 123 14.50 -8.93 19.19
C GLY A 123 15.01 -8.28 17.90
N LEU A 124 14.47 -8.65 16.73
CA LEU A 124 14.84 -8.06 15.45
C LEU A 124 14.36 -6.60 15.34
N ALA A 125 13.22 -6.29 15.95
CA ALA A 125 12.57 -4.99 15.82
C ALA A 125 12.00 -4.45 17.14
N THR A 126 11.85 -3.13 17.22
CA THR A 126 10.92 -2.46 18.13
C THR A 126 9.61 -2.23 17.41
N ARG A 127 8.51 -2.84 17.88
CA ARG A 127 7.15 -2.55 17.42
C ARG A 127 6.56 -1.41 18.23
N LYS A 128 5.88 -0.48 17.56
CA LYS A 128 5.09 0.58 18.20
C LYS A 128 3.74 0.72 17.54
N GLU A 129 2.73 0.99 18.35
CA GLU A 129 1.43 1.44 17.88
C GLU A 129 1.16 2.82 18.44
N VAL A 130 0.92 3.79 17.56
CA VAL A 130 0.75 5.20 17.90
C VAL A 130 -0.60 5.68 17.41
N ALA A 131 -1.43 6.19 18.32
CA ALA A 131 -2.63 6.92 17.95
C ALA A 131 -2.24 8.31 17.42
N VAL A 132 -2.80 8.68 16.28
CA VAL A 132 -2.66 10.00 15.68
C VAL A 132 -4.04 10.65 15.67
N TYR A 133 -4.20 11.67 16.46
CA TYR A 133 -5.43 12.46 16.59
C TYR A 133 -5.37 13.66 15.67
N LEU A 134 -6.36 13.81 14.81
CA LEU A 134 -6.44 14.92 13.86
C LEU A 134 -7.15 16.14 14.43
N THR A 135 -7.94 15.95 15.49
CA THR A 135 -8.76 16.96 16.15
C THR A 135 -8.57 16.89 17.67
N LYS A 136 -9.12 17.84 18.41
CA LYS A 136 -9.19 17.80 19.88
C LYS A 136 -10.11 16.71 20.41
N ASP A 137 -11.10 16.29 19.61
CA ASP A 137 -11.96 15.18 19.92
C ASP A 137 -11.18 13.89 19.71
N GLU A 138 -10.76 13.25 20.80
CA GLU A 138 -9.99 12.00 20.79
C GLU A 138 -10.82 10.77 20.40
N LYS A 139 -12.08 10.93 19.98
CA LYS A 139 -12.90 9.80 19.52
C LYS A 139 -12.41 9.21 18.21
N HIS A 140 -11.91 10.07 17.31
CA HIS A 140 -11.44 9.67 16.01
C HIS A 140 -9.91 9.79 15.92
N TYR A 141 -9.25 8.67 15.73
CA TYR A 141 -7.82 8.58 15.54
C TYR A 141 -7.46 7.43 14.60
N LEU A 142 -6.39 7.60 13.88
CA LEU A 142 -5.77 6.50 13.16
C LEU A 142 -4.65 5.87 14.00
N THR A 143 -4.50 4.55 13.87
CA THR A 143 -3.43 3.82 14.56
C THR A 143 -2.30 3.54 13.59
N VAL A 144 -1.16 4.21 13.77
CA VAL A 144 0.06 3.91 13.02
C VAL A 144 0.79 2.78 13.71
N LEU A 145 0.92 1.65 13.01
CA LEU A 145 1.79 0.55 13.38
C LEU A 145 3.16 0.79 12.78
N MET A 146 4.21 0.68 13.60
CA MET A 146 5.60 0.82 13.18
C MET A 146 6.45 -0.36 13.64
N TYR A 147 7.35 -0.79 12.75
CA TYR A 147 8.47 -1.66 13.07
C TYR A 147 9.77 -0.92 12.79
N LEU A 148 10.66 -0.89 13.77
CA LEU A 148 11.95 -0.21 13.72
C LEU A 148 13.06 -1.22 13.95
N PRO A 149 14.09 -1.32 13.09
CA PRO A 149 15.15 -2.32 13.23
C PRO A 149 16.05 -2.04 14.44
N ASN A 150 16.18 -2.99 15.35
CA ASN A 150 16.97 -2.85 16.58
C ASN A 150 18.49 -2.80 16.30
N ARG A 151 18.94 -3.37 15.19
CA ARG A 151 20.37 -3.38 14.81
C ARG A 151 20.92 -2.02 14.40
N ARG A 152 20.05 -1.03 14.10
CA ARG A 152 20.45 0.32 13.73
C ARG A 152 20.26 1.29 14.88
N LYS A 153 21.22 2.18 15.05
CA LYS A 153 21.13 3.30 16.00
C LYS A 153 20.81 4.59 15.23
N GLY A 154 20.03 5.47 15.83
CA GLY A 154 19.67 6.76 15.25
C GLY A 154 18.52 6.69 14.24
N THR A 155 18.51 7.60 13.30
CA THR A 155 17.46 7.70 12.28
C THR A 155 17.61 6.59 11.24
N VAL A 156 16.49 5.93 10.93
CA VAL A 156 16.42 4.89 9.90
C VAL A 156 15.49 5.33 8.77
N PRO A 157 15.82 5.01 7.51
CA PRO A 157 14.88 5.20 6.41
C PRO A 157 13.67 4.28 6.61
N MET A 158 12.47 4.77 6.27
CA MET A 158 11.24 4.08 6.56
C MET A 158 10.36 3.98 5.32
N PHE A 159 9.80 2.80 5.08
CA PHE A 159 8.68 2.64 4.16
C PHE A 159 7.38 2.97 4.89
N PHE A 160 6.55 3.79 4.26
CA PHE A 160 5.24 4.14 4.78
C PHE A 160 4.17 3.80 3.75
N GLY A 161 3.13 3.09 4.17
CA GLY A 161 2.04 2.68 3.29
C GLY A 161 0.72 2.57 4.03
N ILE A 162 -0.38 2.68 3.27
CA ILE A 162 -1.74 2.47 3.77
C ILE A 162 -2.11 1.01 3.54
N ASN A 163 -2.63 0.33 4.56
CA ASN A 163 -3.11 -1.03 4.42
C ASN A 163 -4.64 -1.08 4.31
N PHE A 164 -5.15 -2.14 3.64
CA PHE A 164 -6.58 -2.32 3.33
C PHE A 164 -7.27 -3.35 4.19
N LYS A 165 -6.54 -4.09 5.03
CA LYS A 165 -7.08 -5.23 5.79
C LYS A 165 -7.01 -5.05 7.32
N GLY A 166 -6.42 -3.95 7.78
CA GLY A 166 -6.13 -3.69 9.19
C GLY A 166 -4.68 -4.01 9.55
N ASN A 167 -4.14 -3.32 10.54
CA ASN A 167 -2.75 -3.46 10.96
C ASN A 167 -2.39 -4.88 11.36
N HIS A 168 -3.29 -5.60 12.03
CA HIS A 168 -3.11 -7.00 12.42
C HIS A 168 -2.99 -7.97 11.23
N ALA A 169 -3.44 -7.55 10.05
CA ALA A 169 -3.40 -8.41 8.86
C ALA A 169 -2.04 -8.38 8.15
N ILE A 170 -1.19 -7.38 8.40
CA ILE A 170 0.09 -7.25 7.69
C ILE A 170 1.14 -8.26 8.15
N HIS A 171 1.02 -8.76 9.39
CA HIS A 171 1.96 -9.69 9.99
C HIS A 171 1.26 -10.61 11.00
N PRO A 172 1.70 -11.88 11.19
CA PRO A 172 1.13 -12.80 12.18
C PRO A 172 1.48 -12.44 13.64
N ASP A 173 2.37 -11.47 13.89
CA ASP A 173 2.77 -11.02 15.24
C ASP A 173 1.54 -10.76 16.13
N GLU A 174 1.40 -11.56 17.20
CA GLU A 174 0.26 -11.50 18.12
C GLU A 174 0.22 -10.20 18.93
N GLY A 175 1.36 -9.53 19.06
CA GLY A 175 1.46 -8.25 19.74
C GLY A 175 0.87 -7.06 18.98
N ILE A 176 0.53 -7.20 17.70
CA ILE A 176 -0.25 -6.18 16.99
C ILE A 176 -1.68 -6.20 17.52
N THR A 177 -2.19 -5.05 17.94
CA THR A 177 -3.55 -4.93 18.47
C THR A 177 -4.59 -5.35 17.43
N PHE A 178 -5.49 -6.25 17.81
CA PHE A 178 -6.67 -6.57 16.99
C PHE A 178 -7.77 -5.53 17.26
N PRO A 179 -8.48 -5.03 16.26
CA PRO A 179 -9.53 -4.04 16.47
C PRO A 179 -10.61 -4.54 17.42
N SER A 180 -11.06 -3.69 18.35
CA SER A 180 -12.20 -3.97 19.21
C SER A 180 -13.48 -4.10 18.40
N GLU A 181 -14.51 -4.71 18.99
CA GLU A 181 -15.83 -4.80 18.36
C GLU A 181 -16.40 -3.41 18.02
N GLU A 182 -16.23 -2.45 18.94
CA GLU A 182 -16.64 -1.05 18.71
C GLU A 182 -15.98 -0.44 17.48
N ARG A 183 -14.66 -0.66 17.31
CA ARG A 183 -13.96 -0.18 16.10
C ARG A 183 -14.39 -0.92 14.85
N MET A 184 -14.68 -2.21 14.93
CA MET A 184 -15.22 -2.96 13.79
C MET A 184 -16.57 -2.39 13.33
N ILE A 185 -17.44 -2.05 14.28
CA ILE A 185 -18.72 -1.39 13.99
C ILE A 185 -18.48 -0.02 13.34
N ALA A 186 -17.56 0.79 13.87
CA ALA A 186 -17.19 2.08 13.30
C ALA A 186 -16.63 1.97 11.88
N TYR A 187 -16.01 0.85 11.51
CA TYR A 187 -15.58 0.55 10.14
C TYR A 187 -16.70 0.02 9.23
N GLY A 188 -17.92 -0.11 9.72
CA GLY A 188 -19.01 -0.76 8.99
C GLY A 188 -18.80 -2.27 8.75
N ARG A 189 -17.99 -2.94 9.57
CA ARG A 189 -17.59 -4.33 9.35
C ARG A 189 -18.13 -5.25 10.44
N LYS A 190 -18.74 -6.34 10.00
CA LYS A 190 -19.16 -7.45 10.88
C LYS A 190 -17.99 -8.36 11.27
N ARG A 191 -16.93 -8.39 10.47
CA ARG A 191 -15.75 -9.24 10.69
C ARG A 191 -14.52 -8.63 10.04
N MET A 192 -13.39 -8.69 10.74
CA MET A 192 -12.09 -8.30 10.20
C MET A 192 -11.42 -9.47 9.47
N PHE A 193 -10.44 -9.13 8.64
CA PHE A 193 -9.58 -10.13 8.01
C PHE A 193 -8.76 -10.89 9.08
N PRO A 194 -8.39 -12.16 8.82
CA PRO A 194 -7.54 -12.89 9.75
C PRO A 194 -6.18 -12.21 9.95
N ARG A 195 -5.60 -12.37 11.14
CA ARG A 195 -4.24 -11.93 11.47
C ARG A 195 -3.24 -12.49 10.43
N GLY A 196 -2.29 -11.68 9.98
CA GLY A 196 -1.27 -12.08 9.03
C GLY A 196 -1.76 -12.39 7.60
N SER A 197 -3.06 -12.22 7.30
CA SER A 197 -3.63 -12.59 5.98
C SER A 197 -3.09 -11.78 4.80
N ALA A 198 -2.33 -10.74 5.04
CA ALA A 198 -1.66 -9.92 4.02
C ALA A 198 -0.13 -9.98 4.13
N ALA A 199 0.45 -10.82 4.99
CA ALA A 199 1.88 -10.88 5.27
C ALA A 199 2.75 -11.04 4.02
N SER A 200 2.28 -11.78 3.01
CA SER A 200 2.99 -11.94 1.73
C SER A 200 3.26 -10.63 0.98
N ARG A 201 2.54 -9.56 1.30
CA ARG A 201 2.70 -8.22 0.70
C ARG A 201 3.50 -7.25 1.57
N TRP A 202 3.81 -7.66 2.80
CA TRP A 202 4.45 -6.83 3.82
C TRP A 202 5.68 -7.56 4.37
N PRO A 203 6.84 -7.48 3.70
CA PRO A 203 8.04 -8.23 4.07
C PRO A 203 8.74 -7.57 5.27
N VAL A 204 8.11 -7.63 6.45
CA VAL A 204 8.52 -6.91 7.66
C VAL A 204 9.92 -7.31 8.07
N GLU A 205 10.20 -8.61 8.24
CA GLU A 205 11.50 -9.12 8.68
C GLU A 205 12.61 -8.73 7.68
N MET A 206 12.35 -8.89 6.39
CA MET A 206 13.33 -8.52 5.36
C MET A 206 13.70 -7.03 5.45
N LEU A 207 12.74 -6.14 5.67
CA LEU A 207 12.99 -4.72 5.84
C LEU A 207 13.85 -4.46 7.10
N MET A 208 13.52 -5.12 8.21
CA MET A 208 14.28 -4.98 9.46
C MET A 208 15.73 -5.46 9.31
N GLU A 209 15.94 -6.60 8.66
CA GLU A 209 17.27 -7.17 8.38
C GLU A 209 18.12 -6.23 7.52
N HIS A 210 17.50 -5.55 6.56
CA HIS A 210 18.18 -4.55 5.72
C HIS A 210 18.28 -3.16 6.37
N GLY A 211 17.75 -3.01 7.60
CA GLY A 211 17.85 -1.77 8.38
C GLY A 211 16.90 -0.67 7.93
N TYR A 212 15.79 -1.03 7.33
CA TYR A 212 14.69 -0.13 7.03
C TYR A 212 13.59 -0.28 8.08
N GLY A 213 12.93 0.83 8.42
CA GLY A 213 11.69 0.80 9.18
C GLY A 213 10.48 0.58 8.27
N LEU A 214 9.38 0.13 8.87
CA LEU A 214 8.06 0.05 8.24
C LEU A 214 7.05 0.80 9.10
N ALA A 215 6.21 1.64 8.49
CA ALA A 215 5.05 2.21 9.12
C ALA A 215 3.82 2.03 8.24
N THR A 216 2.67 1.75 8.85
CA THR A 216 1.40 1.59 8.16
C THR A 216 0.23 1.94 9.07
N PHE A 217 -0.89 2.31 8.46
CA PHE A 217 -2.18 2.41 9.15
C PHE A 217 -3.29 1.85 8.27
N TYR A 218 -4.41 1.50 8.88
CA TYR A 218 -5.57 0.99 8.18
C TYR A 218 -6.37 2.13 7.54
N ARG A 219 -6.72 2.02 6.24
CA ARG A 219 -7.49 3.05 5.54
C ARG A 219 -8.82 3.39 6.21
N GLY A 220 -9.49 2.38 6.76
CA GLY A 220 -10.78 2.56 7.43
C GLY A 220 -10.70 3.36 8.75
N ASP A 221 -9.49 3.67 9.25
CA ASP A 221 -9.34 4.62 10.37
C ASP A 221 -9.64 6.05 9.93
N ILE A 222 -9.56 6.37 8.63
CA ILE A 222 -9.83 7.71 8.08
C ILE A 222 -11.21 7.73 7.41
N ASP A 223 -11.46 6.74 6.55
CA ASP A 223 -12.64 6.69 5.72
C ASP A 223 -13.20 5.26 5.75
N PRO A 224 -14.24 5.00 6.55
CA PRO A 224 -14.95 3.74 6.55
C PRO A 224 -15.56 3.43 5.18
N ASP A 225 -15.68 2.16 4.85
CA ASP A 225 -16.14 1.70 3.54
C ASP A 225 -17.69 1.54 3.51
N PHE A 226 -18.37 2.62 3.76
CA PHE A 226 -19.84 2.71 3.66
C PHE A 226 -20.28 4.13 3.28
N ASP A 227 -21.44 4.24 2.67
CA ASP A 227 -22.04 5.53 2.31
C ASP A 227 -22.65 6.19 3.56
N ASP A 228 -22.30 7.46 3.81
CA ASP A 228 -22.76 8.32 4.92
C ASP A 228 -23.35 9.64 4.41
#